data_08d4db3a7fcf115c0e7ec629a04826b5
#
_entry.id   08d4db3a7fcf115c0e7ec629a04826b5
#
_cell.length_a   1.000
_cell.length_b   1.000
_cell.length_c   1.000
_cell.angle_alpha   90.00
_cell.angle_beta   90.00
_cell.angle_gamma   90.00
#
_symmetry.space_group_name_H-M   'P 1'
#
loop_
_entity.id
_entity.type
_entity.pdbx_description
1 polymer ?
#
loop_
_entity_poly.entity_id
_entity_poly.type
_entity_poly.pdbx_seq_one_letter_code
_entity_poly.pdbx_strand_id
1 'polypeptide(L)'
;EKIDNWVDHPMIRPSINCVAMTYALAQDPQYEDLMTATSSLTGHKINRFTHLHQSSEDLVKKVKMQRLLGQKTASCFQRCVGMDAFNAVFSSTYEIDEKYGTHYHENFKKFLVYVQDNDLTVDGAMTDPKGDRSKAPHEQADPDMYVHVVERRPDGIVVCGAKCHQTGSINSHWHIFMPTIAMGEADKDYAVSFACPTDAEGLYMIYGRQSCDTRKMEEGCIDVGNAKFGGQEALVVLDHVFIPNEYIFLNGEYEFAGTIVE
;
A
#
# COMPACT_ATOMS: atom_id res chain seq x y z
N GLU A 1 1.13 -0.86 25.65
CA GLU A 1 0.27 -1.99 26.08
C GLU A 1 0.34 -3.10 25.05
N LYS A 2 0.63 -4.33 25.49
CA LYS A 2 0.62 -5.49 24.60
C LYS A 2 -0.83 -5.91 24.33
N ILE A 3 -1.21 -6.06 23.06
CA ILE A 3 -2.54 -6.51 22.65
C ILE A 3 -2.41 -7.97 22.19
N ASP A 4 -2.91 -8.91 22.99
CA ASP A 4 -2.84 -10.34 22.67
C ASP A 4 -3.95 -10.78 21.70
N ASN A 5 -5.15 -10.19 21.80
CA ASN A 5 -6.25 -10.41 20.86
C ASN A 5 -6.57 -9.12 20.08
N TRP A 6 -5.75 -8.81 19.10
CA TRP A 6 -5.92 -7.62 18.26
C TRP A 6 -7.15 -7.72 17.36
N VAL A 7 -7.56 -8.92 16.96
CA VAL A 7 -8.71 -9.15 16.06
C VAL A 7 -10.02 -8.64 16.69
N ASP A 8 -10.22 -8.86 17.99
CA ASP A 8 -11.43 -8.42 18.70
C ASP A 8 -11.23 -7.12 19.48
N HIS A 9 -10.07 -6.50 19.33
CA HIS A 9 -9.81 -5.22 19.99
C HIS A 9 -10.77 -4.14 19.46
N PRO A 10 -11.49 -3.40 20.33
CA PRO A 10 -12.56 -2.49 19.91
C PRO A 10 -12.11 -1.35 18.99
N MET A 11 -10.84 -0.96 19.03
CA MET A 11 -10.29 0.06 18.15
C MET A 11 -9.75 -0.51 16.82
N ILE A 12 -9.46 -1.81 16.74
CA ILE A 12 -8.90 -2.46 15.56
C ILE A 12 -9.99 -3.20 14.78
N ARG A 13 -10.88 -3.90 15.44
CA ARG A 13 -11.96 -4.70 14.84
C ARG A 13 -12.77 -3.96 13.77
N PRO A 14 -13.18 -2.69 13.94
CA PRO A 14 -13.95 -1.97 12.92
C PRO A 14 -13.20 -1.83 11.59
N SER A 15 -11.87 -1.65 11.62
CA SER A 15 -11.06 -1.58 10.40
C SER A 15 -10.90 -2.96 9.73
N ILE A 16 -10.76 -4.02 10.52
CA ILE A 16 -10.77 -5.40 10.01
C ILE A 16 -12.10 -5.70 9.31
N ASN A 17 -13.23 -5.27 9.86
CA ASN A 17 -14.54 -5.47 9.25
C ASN A 17 -14.64 -4.83 7.86
N CYS A 18 -13.99 -3.69 7.64
CA CYS A 18 -13.94 -3.05 6.32
C CYS A 18 -13.19 -3.90 5.30
N VAL A 19 -12.00 -4.40 5.65
CA VAL A 19 -11.21 -5.26 4.78
C VAL A 19 -11.90 -6.60 4.55
N ALA A 20 -12.46 -7.21 5.60
CA ALA A 20 -13.21 -8.47 5.52
C ALA A 20 -14.40 -8.37 4.55
N MET A 21 -15.05 -7.21 4.45
CA MET A 21 -16.13 -6.97 3.49
C MET A 21 -15.66 -7.17 2.03
N THR A 22 -14.42 -6.84 1.71
CA THR A 22 -13.86 -7.00 0.36
C THR A 22 -13.72 -8.47 -0.04
N TYR A 23 -13.51 -9.36 0.94
CA TYR A 23 -13.47 -10.81 0.74
C TYR A 23 -14.87 -11.41 0.74
N ALA A 24 -15.72 -11.01 1.69
CA ALA A 24 -17.09 -11.54 1.80
C ALA A 24 -17.90 -11.28 0.54
N LEU A 25 -17.83 -10.07 -0.03
CA LEU A 25 -18.54 -9.72 -1.26
C LEU A 25 -17.98 -10.44 -2.49
N ALA A 26 -16.71 -10.78 -2.52
CA ALA A 26 -16.10 -11.56 -3.61
C ALA A 26 -16.58 -13.03 -3.63
N GLN A 27 -17.10 -13.53 -2.51
CA GLN A 27 -17.67 -14.87 -2.37
C GLN A 27 -19.21 -14.87 -2.49
N ASP A 28 -19.85 -13.70 -2.55
CA ASP A 28 -21.30 -13.57 -2.72
C ASP A 28 -21.65 -13.63 -4.21
N PRO A 29 -22.45 -14.63 -4.66
CA PRO A 29 -22.84 -14.76 -6.06
C PRO A 29 -23.51 -13.50 -6.65
N GLN A 30 -24.16 -12.69 -5.82
CA GLN A 30 -24.78 -11.43 -6.25
C GLN A 30 -23.74 -10.40 -6.72
N TYR A 31 -22.54 -10.42 -6.17
CA TYR A 31 -21.50 -9.41 -6.43
C TYR A 31 -20.27 -9.99 -7.11
N GLU A 32 -20.24 -11.28 -7.40
CA GLU A 32 -19.08 -11.99 -7.93
C GLU A 32 -18.51 -11.31 -9.18
N ASP A 33 -19.34 -11.00 -10.18
CA ASP A 33 -18.88 -10.33 -11.42
C ASP A 33 -18.22 -8.97 -11.15
N LEU A 34 -18.70 -8.27 -10.12
CA LEU A 34 -18.15 -6.97 -9.75
C LEU A 34 -16.88 -7.07 -8.90
N MET A 35 -16.85 -8.04 -7.98
CA MET A 35 -15.79 -8.16 -6.97
C MET A 35 -14.62 -9.04 -7.41
N THR A 36 -14.78 -9.81 -8.50
CA THR A 36 -13.75 -10.68 -9.05
C THR A 36 -13.36 -10.31 -10.47
N ALA A 37 -12.22 -10.82 -10.91
CA ALA A 37 -11.73 -10.68 -12.29
C ALA A 37 -10.95 -11.94 -12.68
N THR A 38 -10.58 -12.06 -13.95
CA THR A 38 -9.63 -13.06 -14.42
C THR A 38 -8.23 -12.44 -14.50
N SER A 39 -7.25 -13.07 -13.88
CA SER A 39 -5.85 -12.61 -13.96
C SER A 39 -5.35 -12.68 -15.39
N SER A 40 -4.78 -11.59 -15.88
CA SER A 40 -4.08 -11.55 -17.18
C SER A 40 -2.73 -12.30 -17.15
N LEU A 41 -2.20 -12.59 -15.95
CA LEU A 41 -0.94 -13.30 -15.78
C LEU A 41 -1.10 -14.82 -15.70
N THR A 42 -2.15 -15.29 -15.02
CA THR A 42 -2.33 -16.72 -14.73
C THR A 42 -3.58 -17.35 -15.35
N GLY A 43 -4.55 -16.53 -15.76
CA GLY A 43 -5.87 -17.00 -16.20
C GLY A 43 -6.79 -17.44 -15.05
N HIS A 44 -6.34 -17.37 -13.80
CA HIS A 44 -7.15 -17.75 -12.65
C HIS A 44 -8.16 -16.65 -12.28
N LYS A 45 -9.27 -17.04 -11.65
CA LYS A 45 -10.19 -16.12 -11.01
C LYS A 45 -9.55 -15.55 -9.75
N ILE A 46 -9.54 -14.23 -9.63
CA ILE A 46 -8.90 -13.48 -8.56
C ILE A 46 -9.85 -12.43 -7.97
N ASN A 47 -9.56 -11.95 -6.78
CA ASN A 47 -10.19 -10.76 -6.22
C ASN A 47 -9.85 -9.53 -7.09
N ARG A 48 -10.86 -8.70 -7.46
CA ARG A 48 -10.63 -7.54 -8.33
C ARG A 48 -9.64 -6.52 -7.75
N PHE A 49 -9.44 -6.49 -6.46
CA PHE A 49 -8.41 -5.64 -5.85
C PHE A 49 -6.97 -5.98 -6.24
N THR A 50 -6.74 -7.15 -6.84
CA THR A 50 -5.40 -7.55 -7.33
C THR A 50 -5.32 -7.61 -8.86
N HIS A 51 -6.34 -7.06 -9.55
CA HIS A 51 -6.45 -7.11 -11.01
C HIS A 51 -5.64 -5.98 -11.67
N LEU A 52 -4.90 -6.33 -12.72
CA LEU A 52 -4.32 -5.38 -13.66
C LEU A 52 -5.38 -4.97 -14.68
N HIS A 53 -5.69 -3.68 -14.76
CA HIS A 53 -6.72 -3.16 -15.66
C HIS A 53 -6.30 -3.34 -17.12
N GLN A 54 -7.14 -4.01 -17.92
CA GLN A 54 -6.90 -4.28 -19.32
C GLN A 54 -7.81 -3.45 -20.25
N SER A 55 -8.82 -2.80 -19.68
CA SER A 55 -9.84 -2.10 -20.46
C SER A 55 -10.51 -0.96 -19.67
N SER A 56 -11.20 -0.07 -20.39
CA SER A 56 -12.05 0.94 -19.76
C SER A 56 -13.20 0.31 -18.96
N GLU A 57 -13.66 -0.89 -19.32
CA GLU A 57 -14.67 -1.61 -18.55
C GLU A 57 -14.15 -2.01 -17.15
N ASP A 58 -12.87 -2.41 -17.04
CA ASP A 58 -12.25 -2.69 -15.73
C ASP A 58 -12.25 -1.46 -14.83
N LEU A 59 -11.97 -0.27 -15.39
CA LEU A 59 -12.03 0.98 -14.64
C LEU A 59 -13.46 1.31 -14.19
N VAL A 60 -14.46 1.07 -15.04
CA VAL A 60 -15.88 1.22 -14.66
C VAL A 60 -16.25 0.24 -13.55
N LYS A 61 -15.86 -1.03 -13.65
CA LYS A 61 -16.09 -2.03 -12.60
C LYS A 61 -15.36 -1.67 -11.30
N LYS A 62 -14.12 -1.17 -11.37
CA LYS A 62 -13.38 -0.63 -10.22
C LYS A 62 -14.21 0.42 -9.48
N VAL A 63 -14.69 1.45 -10.17
CA VAL A 63 -15.46 2.54 -9.55
C VAL A 63 -16.77 2.03 -8.94
N LYS A 64 -17.47 1.12 -9.63
CA LYS A 64 -18.71 0.51 -9.12
C LYS A 64 -18.46 -0.33 -7.87
N MET A 65 -17.36 -1.12 -7.85
CA MET A 65 -16.93 -1.92 -6.70
C MET A 65 -16.64 -1.04 -5.49
N GLN A 66 -15.85 0.02 -5.68
CA GLN A 66 -15.50 0.97 -4.62
C GLN A 66 -16.74 1.68 -4.07
N ARG A 67 -17.67 2.09 -4.95
CA ARG A 67 -18.96 2.67 -4.53
C ARG A 67 -19.78 1.70 -3.70
N LEU A 68 -19.89 0.44 -4.12
CA LEU A 68 -20.62 -0.60 -3.38
C LEU A 68 -20.05 -0.76 -1.96
N LEU A 69 -18.74 -0.87 -1.84
CA LEU A 69 -18.06 -0.99 -0.54
C LEU A 69 -18.28 0.25 0.32
N GLY A 70 -18.14 1.45 -0.23
CA GLY A 70 -18.41 2.70 0.48
C GLY A 70 -19.87 2.79 0.96
N GLN A 71 -20.85 2.36 0.17
CA GLN A 71 -22.25 2.32 0.57
C GLN A 71 -22.53 1.31 1.70
N LYS A 72 -21.81 0.18 1.72
CA LYS A 72 -21.98 -0.86 2.75
C LYS A 72 -21.28 -0.54 4.06
N THR A 73 -20.15 0.15 4.01
CA THR A 73 -19.31 0.38 5.19
C THR A 73 -19.40 1.82 5.71
N ALA A 74 -19.77 2.79 4.86
CA ALA A 74 -19.65 4.23 5.14
C ALA A 74 -18.24 4.63 5.62
N SER A 75 -17.21 3.89 5.19
CA SER A 75 -15.83 4.05 5.61
C SER A 75 -14.87 3.57 4.50
N CYS A 76 -13.58 3.80 4.70
CA CYS A 76 -12.55 3.28 3.81
C CYS A 76 -12.43 1.75 3.95
N PHE A 77 -12.44 1.04 2.83
CA PHE A 77 -12.25 -0.42 2.74
C PHE A 77 -10.78 -0.84 2.57
N GLN A 78 -9.85 0.12 2.54
CA GLN A 78 -8.41 -0.02 2.78
C GLN A 78 -7.60 -0.79 1.71
N ARG A 79 -8.16 -1.13 0.56
CA ARG A 79 -7.46 -1.86 -0.52
C ARG A 79 -7.32 -1.07 -1.82
N CYS A 80 -7.85 0.17 -1.87
CA CYS A 80 -7.86 0.96 -3.11
C CYS A 80 -6.45 1.37 -3.56
N VAL A 81 -5.63 1.85 -2.64
CA VAL A 81 -4.27 2.31 -2.96
C VAL A 81 -3.37 1.16 -3.40
N GLY A 82 -3.47 -0.02 -2.75
CA GLY A 82 -2.74 -1.22 -3.18
C GLY A 82 -3.09 -1.65 -4.61
N MET A 83 -4.38 -1.61 -4.97
CA MET A 83 -4.82 -1.89 -6.34
C MET A 83 -4.24 -0.89 -7.35
N ASP A 84 -4.21 0.40 -7.01
CA ASP A 84 -3.65 1.42 -7.88
C ASP A 84 -2.13 1.26 -7.98
N ALA A 85 -1.46 0.93 -6.87
CA ALA A 85 -0.03 0.62 -6.84
C ALA A 85 0.34 -0.56 -7.77
N PHE A 86 -0.46 -1.63 -7.79
CA PHE A 86 -0.21 -2.76 -8.71
C PHE A 86 -0.19 -2.31 -10.17
N ASN A 87 -1.14 -1.46 -10.57
CA ASN A 87 -1.24 -1.00 -11.95
C ASN A 87 -0.10 -0.03 -12.31
N ALA A 88 0.22 0.90 -11.41
CA ALA A 88 1.30 1.87 -11.61
C ALA A 88 2.68 1.21 -11.69
N VAL A 89 3.01 0.34 -10.71
CA VAL A 89 4.29 -0.37 -10.67
C VAL A 89 4.45 -1.34 -11.83
N PHE A 90 3.37 -2.01 -12.26
CA PHE A 90 3.41 -2.89 -13.43
C PHE A 90 3.83 -2.15 -14.70
N SER A 91 3.24 -0.99 -14.98
CA SER A 91 3.56 -0.19 -16.16
C SER A 91 4.97 0.39 -16.07
N SER A 92 5.30 1.00 -14.92
CA SER A 92 6.57 1.69 -14.75
C SER A 92 7.77 0.74 -14.77
N THR A 93 7.66 -0.44 -14.15
CA THR A 93 8.77 -1.41 -14.15
C THR A 93 9.07 -1.94 -15.54
N TYR A 94 8.08 -2.07 -16.43
CA TYR A 94 8.30 -2.40 -17.82
C TYR A 94 9.15 -1.34 -18.53
N GLU A 95 8.81 -0.07 -18.37
CA GLU A 95 9.55 1.05 -18.99
C GLU A 95 10.96 1.20 -18.40
N ILE A 96 11.14 0.95 -17.10
CA ILE A 96 12.45 0.97 -16.44
C ILE A 96 13.35 -0.12 -17.00
N ASP A 97 12.83 -1.35 -17.11
CA ASP A 97 13.60 -2.49 -17.65
C ASP A 97 14.01 -2.24 -19.11
N GLU A 98 13.12 -1.69 -19.96
CA GLU A 98 13.43 -1.31 -21.34
C GLU A 98 14.55 -0.26 -21.42
N LYS A 99 14.58 0.70 -20.48
CA LYS A 99 15.57 1.78 -20.49
C LYS A 99 16.91 1.39 -19.88
N TYR A 100 16.88 0.65 -18.79
CA TYR A 100 18.08 0.37 -17.96
C TYR A 100 18.54 -1.08 -18.00
N GLY A 101 17.78 -1.99 -18.59
CA GLY A 101 18.10 -3.42 -18.65
C GLY A 101 18.03 -4.10 -17.28
N THR A 102 17.18 -3.60 -16.40
CA THR A 102 16.88 -4.19 -15.08
C THR A 102 15.95 -5.40 -15.22
N HIS A 103 15.53 -5.99 -14.10
CA HIS A 103 14.61 -7.13 -14.06
C HIS A 103 13.43 -6.87 -13.11
N TYR A 104 13.09 -5.62 -12.85
CA TYR A 104 12.06 -5.23 -11.90
C TYR A 104 10.67 -5.68 -12.34
N HIS A 105 10.38 -5.68 -13.64
CA HIS A 105 9.10 -6.11 -14.17
C HIS A 105 8.83 -7.61 -13.92
N GLU A 106 9.84 -8.45 -14.12
CA GLU A 106 9.74 -9.88 -13.82
C GLU A 106 9.59 -10.13 -12.31
N ASN A 107 10.32 -9.40 -11.48
CA ASN A 107 10.19 -9.46 -10.02
C ASN A 107 8.77 -9.07 -9.59
N PHE A 108 8.26 -7.96 -10.13
CA PHE A 108 6.92 -7.49 -9.82
C PHE A 108 5.83 -8.47 -10.27
N LYS A 109 5.93 -9.07 -11.46
CA LYS A 109 4.98 -10.09 -11.92
C LYS A 109 4.94 -11.29 -10.99
N LYS A 110 6.11 -11.79 -10.54
CA LYS A 110 6.18 -12.90 -9.57
C LYS A 110 5.51 -12.53 -8.25
N PHE A 111 5.80 -11.33 -7.73
CA PHE A 111 5.16 -10.82 -6.53
C PHE A 111 3.64 -10.71 -6.69
N LEU A 112 3.16 -10.15 -7.80
CA LEU A 112 1.73 -9.99 -8.05
C LEU A 112 1.02 -11.34 -8.19
N VAL A 113 1.62 -12.34 -8.87
CA VAL A 113 1.07 -13.70 -8.94
C VAL A 113 0.97 -14.31 -7.53
N TYR A 114 2.00 -14.16 -6.71
CA TYR A 114 1.96 -14.60 -5.30
C TYR A 114 0.82 -13.93 -4.52
N VAL A 115 0.63 -12.63 -4.69
CA VAL A 115 -0.48 -11.89 -4.06
C VAL A 115 -1.84 -12.39 -4.54
N GLN A 116 -2.00 -12.64 -5.85
CA GLN A 116 -3.24 -13.10 -6.47
C GLN A 116 -3.61 -14.52 -6.02
N ASP A 117 -2.65 -15.44 -6.05
CA ASP A 117 -2.88 -16.85 -5.72
C ASP A 117 -3.21 -17.06 -4.23
N ASN A 118 -2.74 -16.15 -3.36
CA ASN A 118 -3.01 -16.20 -1.93
C ASN A 118 -4.09 -15.20 -1.48
N ASP A 119 -4.71 -14.46 -2.41
CA ASP A 119 -5.70 -13.38 -2.16
C ASP A 119 -5.25 -12.42 -1.03
N LEU A 120 -4.03 -11.91 -1.11
CA LEU A 120 -3.46 -11.07 -0.07
C LEU A 120 -3.97 -9.61 -0.17
N THR A 121 -4.07 -8.96 0.97
CA THR A 121 -4.24 -7.52 1.04
C THR A 121 -2.88 -6.85 1.01
N VAL A 122 -2.72 -5.86 0.15
CA VAL A 122 -1.51 -5.06 0.01
C VAL A 122 -1.86 -3.59 0.16
N ASP A 123 -1.08 -2.87 0.96
CA ASP A 123 -1.15 -1.42 1.10
C ASP A 123 -0.20 -0.73 0.11
N GLY A 124 -0.60 0.43 -0.39
CA GLY A 124 0.27 1.30 -1.19
C GLY A 124 0.84 2.41 -0.32
N ALA A 125 2.06 2.26 0.15
CA ALA A 125 2.74 3.20 1.03
C ALA A 125 3.39 4.34 0.23
N MET A 126 2.59 5.35 -0.12
CA MET A 126 3.00 6.45 -1.00
C MET A 126 3.37 7.73 -0.25
N THR A 127 2.45 8.27 0.54
CA THR A 127 2.53 9.64 1.07
C THR A 127 3.71 9.81 2.01
N ASP A 128 4.59 10.75 1.68
CA ASP A 128 5.74 11.11 2.52
C ASP A 128 5.35 12.04 3.69
N PRO A 129 6.09 12.04 4.79
CA PRO A 129 6.04 13.09 5.81
C PRO A 129 6.23 14.47 5.16
N LYS A 130 5.58 15.51 5.71
CA LYS A 130 5.53 16.79 4.99
C LYS A 130 6.87 17.53 4.94
N GLY A 131 7.68 17.46 5.98
CA GLY A 131 8.97 18.15 6.01
C GLY A 131 8.93 19.61 5.57
N ASP A 132 10.04 20.11 5.08
CA ASP A 132 10.13 21.40 4.39
C ASP A 132 9.85 21.19 2.89
N ARG A 133 8.66 21.56 2.45
CA ARG A 133 8.21 21.37 1.05
C ARG A 133 8.97 22.20 0.01
N SER A 134 9.80 23.15 0.42
CA SER A 134 10.66 23.92 -0.47
C SER A 134 11.98 23.20 -0.80
N LYS A 135 12.25 22.08 -0.14
CA LYS A 135 13.50 21.31 -0.23
C LYS A 135 13.30 19.95 -0.87
N ALA A 136 14.32 19.51 -1.59
CA ALA A 136 14.42 18.14 -2.09
C ALA A 136 14.60 17.12 -0.93
N PRO A 137 14.36 15.81 -1.16
CA PRO A 137 14.53 14.78 -0.13
C PRO A 137 15.91 14.80 0.55
N HIS A 138 17.00 14.92 -0.21
CA HIS A 138 18.36 14.97 0.34
C HIS A 138 18.69 16.25 1.11
N GLU A 139 17.87 17.30 0.99
CA GLU A 139 18.06 18.59 1.67
C GLU A 139 17.27 18.72 2.98
N GLN A 140 16.45 17.73 3.32
CA GLN A 140 15.67 17.74 4.56
C GLN A 140 16.59 17.75 5.79
N ALA A 141 16.13 18.38 6.87
CA ALA A 141 16.92 18.45 8.11
C ALA A 141 17.17 17.09 8.75
N ASP A 142 16.25 16.15 8.53
CA ASP A 142 16.35 14.76 8.93
C ASP A 142 16.40 13.90 7.65
N PRO A 143 17.52 13.21 7.37
CA PRO A 143 17.65 12.36 6.20
C PRO A 143 16.65 11.20 6.19
N ASP A 144 16.21 10.74 7.38
CA ASP A 144 15.26 9.63 7.53
C ASP A 144 13.79 10.10 7.43
N MET A 145 13.55 11.35 7.08
CA MET A 145 12.18 11.85 6.88
C MET A 145 11.48 11.14 5.73
N TYR A 146 12.18 10.93 4.61
CA TYR A 146 11.68 10.18 3.45
C TYR A 146 12.34 8.80 3.40
N VAL A 147 11.61 7.82 2.87
CA VAL A 147 12.17 6.47 2.66
C VAL A 147 13.32 6.53 1.66
N HIS A 148 14.47 5.97 2.05
CA HIS A 148 15.67 5.94 1.24
C HIS A 148 16.54 4.72 1.51
N VAL A 149 17.45 4.44 0.60
CA VAL A 149 18.42 3.35 0.71
C VAL A 149 19.62 3.83 1.53
N VAL A 150 19.89 3.15 2.65
CA VAL A 150 21.06 3.42 3.52
C VAL A 150 22.23 2.47 3.24
N GLU A 151 21.94 1.30 2.67
CA GLU A 151 22.98 0.32 2.30
C GLU A 151 22.53 -0.49 1.08
N ARG A 152 23.44 -0.73 0.14
CA ARG A 152 23.24 -1.66 -0.98
C ARG A 152 24.10 -2.89 -0.79
N ARG A 153 23.49 -4.07 -0.85
CA ARG A 153 24.12 -5.38 -0.69
C ARG A 153 23.96 -6.21 -1.98
N PRO A 154 24.75 -7.27 -2.18
CA PRO A 154 24.58 -8.14 -3.34
C PRO A 154 23.20 -8.84 -3.41
N ASP A 155 22.57 -9.08 -2.25
CA ASP A 155 21.30 -9.78 -2.08
C ASP A 155 20.09 -8.86 -1.86
N GLY A 156 20.31 -7.54 -1.74
CA GLY A 156 19.22 -6.60 -1.52
C GLY A 156 19.67 -5.21 -1.11
N ILE A 157 18.74 -4.46 -0.53
CA ILE A 157 18.97 -3.11 0.02
C ILE A 157 18.53 -3.04 1.47
N VAL A 158 19.13 -2.12 2.23
CA VAL A 158 18.62 -1.72 3.55
C VAL A 158 18.04 -0.33 3.44
N VAL A 159 16.84 -0.14 3.97
CA VAL A 159 16.10 1.13 3.87
C VAL A 159 15.75 1.70 5.25
N CYS A 160 15.77 3.03 5.34
CA CYS A 160 15.26 3.81 6.47
C CYS A 160 14.27 4.85 5.98
N GLY A 161 13.46 5.40 6.89
CA GLY A 161 12.56 6.52 6.61
C GLY A 161 11.14 6.27 7.05
N ALA A 162 10.22 7.15 6.63
CA ALA A 162 8.83 7.06 7.03
C ALA A 162 7.85 7.35 5.88
N LYS A 163 6.63 6.79 6.02
CA LYS A 163 5.46 7.08 5.20
C LYS A 163 4.28 7.45 6.08
N CYS A 164 3.59 8.53 5.75
CA CYS A 164 2.46 9.06 6.53
C CYS A 164 1.12 8.63 5.97
N HIS A 165 0.13 8.54 6.86
CA HIS A 165 -1.28 8.30 6.53
C HIS A 165 -1.50 7.01 5.71
N GLN A 166 -0.79 5.93 6.08
CA GLN A 166 -0.92 4.66 5.37
C GLN A 166 -2.21 3.95 5.79
N THR A 167 -3.22 4.15 4.95
CA THR A 167 -4.57 3.62 5.19
C THR A 167 -4.59 2.12 4.95
N GLY A 168 -4.93 1.36 5.98
CA GLY A 168 -5.00 -0.11 5.89
C GLY A 168 -3.70 -0.83 6.23
N SER A 169 -2.63 -0.12 6.58
CA SER A 169 -1.31 -0.71 6.83
C SER A 169 -1.35 -1.87 7.84
N ILE A 170 -2.04 -1.70 8.99
CA ILE A 170 -2.11 -2.76 10.00
C ILE A 170 -2.97 -3.98 9.61
N ASN A 171 -3.79 -3.87 8.56
CA ASN A 171 -4.63 -4.96 8.04
C ASN A 171 -4.09 -5.55 6.74
N SER A 172 -2.92 -5.12 6.30
CA SER A 172 -2.27 -5.61 5.09
C SER A 172 -1.25 -6.68 5.41
N HIS A 173 -1.07 -7.61 4.47
CA HIS A 173 -0.02 -8.63 4.55
C HIS A 173 1.32 -8.06 4.07
N TRP A 174 1.24 -7.13 3.09
CA TRP A 174 2.39 -6.50 2.47
C TRP A 174 2.12 -5.01 2.22
N HIS A 175 3.20 -4.26 2.10
CA HIS A 175 3.20 -2.87 1.64
C HIS A 175 3.99 -2.75 0.34
N ILE A 176 3.53 -1.93 -0.61
CA ILE A 176 4.33 -1.45 -1.73
C ILE A 176 4.72 -0.02 -1.41
N PHE A 177 6.00 0.21 -1.18
CA PHE A 177 6.55 1.53 -0.97
C PHE A 177 6.88 2.18 -2.32
N MET A 178 6.47 3.44 -2.49
CA MET A 178 6.69 4.20 -3.72
C MET A 178 7.10 5.64 -3.38
N PRO A 179 7.98 6.27 -4.18
CA PRO A 179 8.21 7.71 -4.08
C PRO A 179 6.98 8.47 -4.58
N THR A 180 6.82 9.74 -4.18
CA THR A 180 5.64 10.55 -4.56
C THR A 180 6.00 11.85 -5.27
N ILE A 181 7.26 12.14 -5.47
CA ILE A 181 7.73 13.38 -6.10
C ILE A 181 8.77 13.10 -7.16
N ALA A 182 8.87 13.98 -8.14
CA ALA A 182 9.98 13.98 -9.09
C ALA A 182 11.29 14.26 -8.37
N MET A 183 12.35 13.55 -8.75
CA MET A 183 13.65 13.56 -8.10
C MET A 183 14.76 13.89 -9.10
N GLY A 184 15.85 14.44 -8.59
CA GLY A 184 17.09 14.65 -9.33
C GLY A 184 18.15 13.59 -8.98
N GLU A 185 19.31 13.67 -9.65
CA GLU A 185 20.44 12.73 -9.43
C GLU A 185 20.89 12.71 -7.96
N ALA A 186 20.85 13.86 -7.28
CA ALA A 186 21.20 13.95 -5.86
C ALA A 186 20.26 13.19 -4.92
N ASP A 187 19.03 12.89 -5.39
CA ASP A 187 18.00 12.17 -4.63
C ASP A 187 17.95 10.67 -4.99
N LYS A 188 18.92 10.14 -5.73
CA LYS A 188 18.86 8.76 -6.24
C LYS A 188 18.63 7.70 -5.17
N ASP A 189 19.11 7.93 -3.94
CA ASP A 189 18.92 6.99 -2.83
C ASP A 189 17.50 7.03 -2.28
N TYR A 190 16.72 8.09 -2.56
CA TYR A 190 15.30 8.25 -2.25
C TYR A 190 14.39 7.73 -3.37
N ALA A 191 14.95 7.55 -4.58
CA ALA A 191 14.22 6.98 -5.72
C ALA A 191 14.17 5.45 -5.58
N VAL A 192 13.30 4.97 -4.68
CA VAL A 192 13.20 3.55 -4.35
C VAL A 192 11.74 3.11 -4.28
N SER A 193 11.45 1.94 -4.88
CA SER A 193 10.16 1.26 -4.78
C SER A 193 10.37 -0.23 -4.54
N PHE A 194 9.62 -0.79 -3.61
CA PHE A 194 9.77 -2.19 -3.19
C PHE A 194 8.53 -2.71 -2.50
N ALA A 195 8.40 -4.04 -2.41
CA ALA A 195 7.44 -4.69 -1.53
C ALA A 195 8.11 -5.12 -0.22
N CYS A 196 7.38 -4.95 0.90
CA CYS A 196 7.84 -5.32 2.23
C CYS A 196 6.71 -6.00 3.00
N PRO A 197 6.94 -7.17 3.65
CA PRO A 197 5.93 -7.78 4.49
C PRO A 197 5.65 -6.92 5.73
N THR A 198 4.41 -6.92 6.19
CA THR A 198 3.96 -6.08 7.31
C THR A 198 4.66 -6.41 8.64
N ASP A 199 5.14 -7.64 8.79
CA ASP A 199 5.87 -8.13 9.96
C ASP A 199 7.40 -8.12 9.79
N ALA A 200 7.92 -7.37 8.81
CA ALA A 200 9.37 -7.24 8.61
C ALA A 200 10.05 -6.67 9.86
N GLU A 201 11.20 -7.22 10.21
CA GLU A 201 12.04 -6.67 11.28
C GLU A 201 12.46 -5.23 10.94
N GLY A 202 12.28 -4.31 11.90
CA GLY A 202 12.56 -2.88 11.70
C GLY A 202 11.39 -2.08 11.13
N LEU A 203 10.26 -2.70 10.76
CA LEU A 203 9.06 -1.99 10.36
C LEU A 203 8.19 -1.73 11.60
N TYR A 204 7.87 -0.46 11.84
CA TYR A 204 7.02 -0.02 12.94
C TYR A 204 5.83 0.77 12.43
N MET A 205 4.67 0.59 13.08
CA MET A 205 3.47 1.36 12.81
C MET A 205 3.04 2.15 14.02
N ILE A 206 2.96 3.47 13.88
CA ILE A 206 2.45 4.36 14.92
C ILE A 206 0.97 4.61 14.64
N TYR A 207 0.14 4.01 15.47
CA TYR A 207 -1.30 3.98 15.33
C TYR A 207 -1.94 5.03 16.25
N GLY A 208 -2.49 6.08 15.67
CA GLY A 208 -3.17 7.15 16.39
C GLY A 208 -4.65 6.89 16.63
N ARG A 209 -5.37 7.94 17.03
CA ARG A 209 -6.83 7.89 17.13
C ARG A 209 -7.46 7.70 15.75
N GLN A 210 -8.39 6.77 15.65
CA GLN A 210 -9.08 6.42 14.42
C GLN A 210 -10.55 6.86 14.43
N SER A 211 -11.18 6.92 13.25
CA SER A 211 -12.59 7.28 13.12
C SER A 211 -13.57 6.32 13.84
N CYS A 212 -13.12 5.10 14.13
CA CYS A 212 -13.86 4.09 14.88
C CYS A 212 -13.62 4.14 16.39
N ASP A 213 -12.79 5.06 16.88
CA ASP A 213 -12.52 5.20 18.31
C ASP A 213 -13.77 5.69 19.04
N THR A 214 -14.34 4.81 19.88
CA THR A 214 -15.58 5.10 20.63
C THR A 214 -15.32 5.77 21.98
N ARG A 215 -14.05 6.07 22.31
CA ARG A 215 -13.75 6.86 23.51
C ARG A 215 -14.29 8.28 23.32
N LYS A 216 -15.27 8.65 24.11
CA LYS A 216 -15.86 9.97 24.05
C LYS A 216 -14.90 11.03 24.57
N MET A 217 -14.61 12.04 23.76
CA MET A 217 -13.88 13.23 24.17
C MET A 217 -14.85 14.34 24.59
N GLU A 218 -16.07 14.32 24.01
CA GLU A 218 -17.14 15.26 24.31
C GLU A 218 -18.47 14.50 24.49
N GLU A 219 -19.39 15.09 25.23
CA GLU A 219 -20.76 14.54 25.32
C GLU A 219 -21.55 14.82 24.04
N GLY A 220 -22.41 13.88 23.66
CA GLY A 220 -23.32 14.00 22.50
C GLY A 220 -23.02 13.03 21.39
N CYS A 221 -23.55 13.31 20.19
CA CYS A 221 -23.46 12.41 19.04
C CYS A 221 -22.30 12.72 18.07
N ILE A 222 -21.61 13.84 18.24
CA ILE A 222 -20.56 14.29 17.30
C ILE A 222 -19.35 13.34 17.32
N ASP A 223 -19.02 12.80 18.47
CA ASP A 223 -17.83 11.94 18.67
C ASP A 223 -18.19 10.46 18.84
N VAL A 224 -19.27 10.03 18.22
CA VAL A 224 -19.72 8.62 18.29
C VAL A 224 -18.82 7.69 17.47
N GLY A 225 -18.26 8.16 16.37
CA GLY A 225 -17.50 7.37 15.41
C GLY A 225 -18.35 6.31 14.68
N ASN A 226 -17.69 5.50 13.87
CA ASN A 226 -18.31 4.33 13.23
C ASN A 226 -17.84 3.06 13.96
N ALA A 227 -18.65 2.61 14.94
CA ALA A 227 -18.27 1.50 15.80
C ALA A 227 -18.18 0.14 15.09
N LYS A 228 -18.81 0.00 13.91
CA LYS A 228 -18.85 -1.26 13.16
C LYS A 228 -17.81 -1.29 12.04
N PHE A 229 -17.62 -0.17 11.33
CA PHE A 229 -16.71 -0.04 10.22
C PHE A 229 -15.87 1.21 10.40
N GLY A 230 -14.56 1.10 10.37
CA GLY A 230 -13.66 2.22 10.56
C GLY A 230 -12.49 2.17 9.61
N GLY A 231 -12.10 3.34 9.10
CA GLY A 231 -10.81 3.48 8.44
C GLY A 231 -9.69 3.31 9.46
N GLN A 232 -8.50 2.97 8.97
CA GLN A 232 -7.30 2.89 9.79
C GLN A 232 -6.17 3.63 9.08
N GLU A 233 -5.50 4.45 9.83
CA GLU A 233 -4.35 5.24 9.40
C GLU A 233 -3.20 5.03 10.35
N ALA A 234 -1.99 4.85 9.84
CA ALA A 234 -0.77 4.78 10.63
C ALA A 234 0.36 5.56 9.97
N LEU A 235 1.28 6.03 10.78
CA LEU A 235 2.62 6.39 10.35
C LEU A 235 3.42 5.09 10.30
N VAL A 236 3.99 4.75 9.15
CA VAL A 236 4.87 3.60 8.98
C VAL A 236 6.31 4.09 8.98
N VAL A 237 7.12 3.51 9.85
CA VAL A 237 8.54 3.82 10.01
C VAL A 237 9.36 2.59 9.66
N LEU A 238 10.38 2.79 8.86
CA LEU A 238 11.39 1.79 8.51
C LEU A 238 12.70 2.16 9.22
N ASP A 239 13.19 1.25 10.05
CA ASP A 239 14.46 1.38 10.76
C ASP A 239 15.38 0.22 10.36
N HIS A 240 16.23 0.46 9.35
CA HIS A 240 17.17 -0.51 8.81
C HIS A 240 16.51 -1.81 8.31
N VAL A 241 15.39 -1.68 7.60
CA VAL A 241 14.67 -2.83 7.04
C VAL A 241 15.41 -3.38 5.83
N PHE A 242 15.70 -4.69 5.83
CA PHE A 242 16.30 -5.36 4.67
C PHE A 242 15.24 -5.78 3.66
N ILE A 243 15.46 -5.41 2.39
CA ILE A 243 14.60 -5.75 1.26
C ILE A 243 15.39 -6.61 0.28
N PRO A 244 15.04 -7.88 0.07
CA PRO A 244 15.65 -8.75 -0.93
C PRO A 244 15.47 -8.23 -2.36
N ASN A 245 16.42 -8.52 -3.24
CA ASN A 245 16.40 -8.07 -4.63
C ASN A 245 15.11 -8.42 -5.37
N GLU A 246 14.49 -9.54 -5.06
CA GLU A 246 13.26 -10.03 -5.70
C GLU A 246 12.02 -9.16 -5.41
N TYR A 247 12.08 -8.32 -4.37
CA TYR A 247 11.00 -7.40 -4.00
C TYR A 247 11.32 -5.93 -4.32
N ILE A 248 12.37 -5.66 -5.09
CA ILE A 248 12.76 -4.31 -5.50
C ILE A 248 12.21 -4.03 -6.90
N PHE A 249 11.60 -2.84 -7.07
CA PHE A 249 10.93 -2.39 -8.28
C PHE A 249 11.47 -1.06 -8.84
N LEU A 250 12.25 -0.34 -8.03
CA LEU A 250 13.01 0.86 -8.40
C LEU A 250 14.18 1.00 -7.40
N ASN A 251 15.41 1.30 -7.86
CA ASN A 251 16.57 1.44 -6.96
C ASN A 251 17.61 2.43 -7.50
N GLY A 252 17.22 3.69 -7.62
CA GLY A 252 18.07 4.78 -8.02
C GLY A 252 17.84 5.32 -9.41
N GLU A 253 16.91 4.77 -10.18
CA GLU A 253 16.45 5.29 -11.47
C GLU A 253 15.52 6.50 -11.23
N TYR A 254 16.10 7.60 -10.71
CA TYR A 254 15.42 8.76 -10.16
C TYR A 254 14.47 9.45 -11.15
N GLU A 255 14.71 9.33 -12.44
CA GLU A 255 13.86 9.88 -13.49
C GLU A 255 12.45 9.27 -13.49
N PHE A 256 12.31 8.06 -12.92
CA PHE A 256 11.03 7.36 -12.78
C PHE A 256 10.34 7.60 -11.42
N ALA A 257 10.97 8.34 -10.51
CA ALA A 257 10.40 8.56 -9.18
C ALA A 257 9.03 9.28 -9.21
N GLY A 258 8.83 10.21 -10.14
CA GLY A 258 7.53 10.85 -10.36
C GLY A 258 6.57 9.98 -11.16
N THR A 259 7.06 9.30 -12.19
CA THR A 259 6.24 8.53 -13.14
C THR A 259 5.62 7.28 -12.52
N ILE A 260 6.29 6.67 -11.54
CA ILE A 260 5.82 5.42 -10.90
C ILE A 260 4.48 5.59 -10.14
N VAL A 261 4.02 6.83 -9.94
CA VAL A 261 2.76 7.14 -9.25
C VAL A 261 1.72 7.84 -10.15
N GLU A 262 2.08 8.14 -11.38
CA GLU A 262 1.18 8.69 -12.41
C GLU A 262 0.46 7.59 -13.18
#